data_bd495d8f47a39858cac43dfffdc6d854
#
_entry.id   bd495d8f47a39858cac43dfffdc6d854
#
_cell.length_a   1.000
_cell.length_b   1.000
_cell.length_c   1.000
_cell.angle_alpha   90.00
_cell.angle_beta   90.00
_cell.angle_gamma   90.00
#
_symmetry.space_group_name_H-M   'P 1'
#
loop_
_entity.id
_entity.type
_entity.pdbx_description
1 polymer ?
#
loop_
_entity_poly.entity_id
_entity_poly.type
_entity_poly.pdbx_seq_one_letter_code
_entity_poly.pdbx_strand_id
1 'polypeptide(L)'
;RFNRELLQATLQNMTQGIAVVDAELRLVAWNRRYLELFRYPEGMVRVGCPVAELIRWNARRGEWGPGDPEAHVAKRIGHLTRATPYAFQRERSDGSVLEMRGEPMPGGGFVTTYTDVTDYKRVESALRQLTQELEARVETRTQELRAALEAQRQAKHEAEAANQSKTRFVAAASHDLLQPLNAARLFSSALRARPGLDGEVGTLAER
;
A
#
# COMPACT_ATOMS: atom_id res chain seq x y z
N ARG A 1 -40.50 2.28 -33.81
CA ARG A 1 -39.42 1.61 -34.55
C ARG A 1 -38.07 2.11 -34.03
N PHE A 2 -37.80 3.42 -34.02
CA PHE A 2 -36.59 4.04 -33.55
C PHE A 2 -36.15 3.63 -32.11
N ASN A 3 -37.05 3.65 -31.14
CA ASN A 3 -36.75 3.27 -29.76
C ASN A 3 -36.30 1.80 -29.64
N ARG A 4 -36.84 0.91 -30.43
CA ARG A 4 -36.47 -0.51 -30.42
C ARG A 4 -35.07 -0.70 -31.02
N GLU A 5 -34.79 -0.02 -32.10
CA GLU A 5 -33.45 -0.07 -32.76
C GLU A 5 -32.39 0.54 -31.84
N LEU A 6 -32.69 1.67 -31.19
CA LEU A 6 -31.78 2.31 -30.22
C LEU A 6 -31.49 1.41 -29.04
N LEU A 7 -32.53 0.82 -28.42
CA LEU A 7 -32.35 -0.13 -27.30
C LEU A 7 -31.52 -1.34 -27.72
N GLN A 8 -31.78 -1.88 -28.92
CA GLN A 8 -31.04 -3.01 -29.45
C GLN A 8 -29.56 -2.66 -29.68
N ALA A 9 -29.28 -1.51 -30.30
CA ALA A 9 -27.93 -1.01 -30.50
C ALA A 9 -27.20 -0.75 -29.17
N THR A 10 -27.88 -0.16 -28.19
CA THR A 10 -27.32 0.08 -26.84
C THR A 10 -26.93 -1.24 -26.17
N LEU A 11 -27.84 -2.20 -26.14
CA LEU A 11 -27.57 -3.53 -25.53
C LEU A 11 -26.40 -4.26 -26.20
N GLN A 12 -26.28 -4.18 -27.54
CA GLN A 12 -25.22 -4.86 -28.28
C GLN A 12 -23.83 -4.25 -28.09
N ASN A 13 -23.76 -2.95 -27.79
CA ASN A 13 -22.50 -2.22 -27.58
C ASN A 13 -22.07 -2.13 -26.11
N MET A 14 -22.81 -2.71 -25.18
CA MET A 14 -22.41 -2.73 -23.76
C MET A 14 -21.21 -3.65 -23.54
N THR A 15 -20.29 -3.20 -22.70
CA THR A 15 -19.12 -3.98 -22.27
C THR A 15 -19.48 -5.10 -21.29
N GLN A 16 -20.65 -5.02 -20.68
CA GLN A 16 -21.21 -6.04 -19.80
C GLN A 16 -22.04 -7.05 -20.57
N GLY A 17 -21.91 -8.32 -20.23
CA GLY A 17 -22.86 -9.35 -20.65
C GLY A 17 -24.19 -9.15 -19.95
N ILE A 18 -25.30 -9.30 -20.67
CA ILE A 18 -26.64 -9.19 -20.15
C ILE A 18 -27.43 -10.43 -20.54
N ALA A 19 -28.16 -11.00 -19.58
CA ALA A 19 -29.13 -12.04 -19.82
C ALA A 19 -30.43 -11.72 -19.04
N VAL A 20 -31.56 -11.93 -19.69
CA VAL A 20 -32.88 -11.70 -19.13
C VAL A 20 -33.67 -13.02 -19.18
N VAL A 21 -34.24 -13.39 -18.05
CA VAL A 21 -35.11 -14.56 -17.92
C VAL A 21 -36.51 -14.13 -17.49
N ASP A 22 -37.53 -14.85 -17.95
CA ASP A 22 -38.91 -14.63 -17.52
C ASP A 22 -39.21 -15.27 -16.15
N ALA A 23 -40.47 -15.20 -15.72
CA ALA A 23 -40.96 -15.76 -14.46
C ALA A 23 -40.79 -17.29 -14.37
N GLU A 24 -40.80 -17.98 -15.51
CA GLU A 24 -40.58 -19.43 -15.66
C GLU A 24 -39.10 -19.79 -15.77
N LEU A 25 -38.19 -18.81 -15.55
CA LEU A 25 -36.74 -18.95 -15.66
C LEU A 25 -36.28 -19.42 -17.04
N ARG A 26 -36.95 -18.93 -18.07
CA ARG A 26 -36.57 -19.13 -19.47
C ARG A 26 -35.90 -17.89 -20.01
N LEU A 27 -34.85 -18.07 -20.79
CA LEU A 27 -34.08 -16.97 -21.40
C LEU A 27 -34.97 -16.27 -22.47
N VAL A 28 -35.15 -14.96 -22.32
CA VAL A 28 -35.95 -14.13 -23.23
C VAL A 28 -35.12 -13.09 -23.98
N ALA A 29 -34.03 -12.66 -23.43
CA ALA A 29 -33.10 -11.72 -24.10
C ALA A 29 -31.68 -11.86 -23.59
N TRP A 30 -30.75 -11.53 -24.45
CA TRP A 30 -29.30 -11.45 -24.13
C TRP A 30 -28.62 -10.52 -25.13
N ASN A 31 -27.37 -10.10 -24.79
CA ASN A 31 -26.55 -9.35 -25.72
C ASN A 31 -25.35 -10.19 -26.22
N ARG A 32 -24.65 -9.65 -27.20
CA ARG A 32 -23.46 -10.29 -27.81
C ARG A 32 -22.41 -10.61 -26.75
N ARG A 33 -22.16 -9.67 -25.82
CA ARG A 33 -21.14 -9.82 -24.78
C ARG A 33 -21.38 -11.03 -23.86
N TYR A 34 -22.63 -11.34 -23.59
CA TYR A 34 -23.01 -12.56 -22.84
C TYR A 34 -22.54 -13.84 -23.54
N LEU A 35 -22.73 -13.91 -24.86
CA LEU A 35 -22.27 -15.06 -25.65
C LEU A 35 -20.75 -15.18 -25.67
N GLU A 36 -20.05 -14.06 -25.82
CA GLU A 36 -18.57 -14.00 -25.83
C GLU A 36 -17.97 -14.45 -24.49
N LEU A 37 -18.57 -14.00 -23.35
CA LEU A 37 -18.11 -14.34 -22.01
C LEU A 37 -18.21 -15.84 -21.72
N PHE A 38 -19.31 -16.48 -22.13
CA PHE A 38 -19.56 -17.88 -21.78
C PHE A 38 -19.24 -18.89 -22.89
N ARG A 39 -19.06 -18.42 -24.11
CA ARG A 39 -18.70 -19.27 -25.29
C ARG A 39 -19.59 -20.50 -25.41
N TYR A 40 -20.90 -20.28 -25.35
CA TYR A 40 -21.88 -21.37 -25.52
C TYR A 40 -21.80 -21.97 -26.94
N PRO A 41 -22.09 -23.27 -27.09
CA PRO A 41 -22.23 -23.89 -28.41
C PRO A 41 -23.30 -23.18 -29.22
N GLU A 42 -23.13 -23.20 -30.54
CA GLU A 42 -24.14 -22.69 -31.47
C GLU A 42 -25.49 -23.37 -31.26
N GLY A 43 -26.55 -22.59 -31.27
CA GLY A 43 -27.92 -23.06 -31.06
C GLY A 43 -28.33 -23.36 -29.61
N MET A 44 -27.37 -23.36 -28.64
CA MET A 44 -27.70 -23.60 -27.25
C MET A 44 -28.44 -22.41 -26.63
N VAL A 45 -28.03 -21.20 -26.94
CA VAL A 45 -28.65 -19.97 -26.45
C VAL A 45 -29.75 -19.56 -27.43
N ARG A 46 -31.01 -19.75 -27.02
CA ARG A 46 -32.21 -19.45 -27.80
C ARG A 46 -33.33 -18.90 -26.89
N VAL A 47 -34.25 -18.16 -27.45
CA VAL A 47 -35.44 -17.70 -26.72
C VAL A 47 -36.21 -18.91 -26.20
N GLY A 48 -36.65 -18.84 -24.95
CA GLY A 48 -37.33 -19.92 -24.26
C GLY A 48 -36.41 -21.04 -23.71
N CYS A 49 -35.10 -20.95 -23.88
CA CYS A 49 -34.16 -21.90 -23.29
C CYS A 49 -34.24 -21.85 -21.75
N PRO A 50 -34.45 -22.99 -21.06
CA PRO A 50 -34.39 -23.01 -19.59
C PRO A 50 -33.00 -22.57 -19.09
N VAL A 51 -32.94 -21.59 -18.20
CA VAL A 51 -31.66 -21.09 -17.66
C VAL A 51 -30.87 -22.21 -16.97
N ALA A 52 -31.54 -23.24 -16.45
CA ALA A 52 -30.93 -24.41 -15.86
C ALA A 52 -29.98 -25.15 -16.83
N GLU A 53 -30.29 -25.18 -18.13
CA GLU A 53 -29.44 -25.80 -19.14
C GLU A 53 -28.13 -25.04 -19.29
N LEU A 54 -28.19 -23.70 -19.29
CA LEU A 54 -27.02 -22.83 -19.39
C LEU A 54 -26.13 -22.90 -18.12
N ILE A 55 -26.76 -22.93 -16.94
CA ILE A 55 -26.05 -23.10 -15.67
C ILE A 55 -25.35 -24.46 -15.63
N ARG A 56 -26.05 -25.53 -16.02
CA ARG A 56 -25.50 -26.90 -16.07
C ARG A 56 -24.31 -27.00 -17.03
N TRP A 57 -24.41 -26.39 -18.19
CA TRP A 57 -23.30 -26.31 -19.14
C TRP A 57 -22.08 -25.65 -18.51
N ASN A 58 -22.24 -24.50 -17.90
CA ASN A 58 -21.16 -23.78 -17.22
C ASN A 58 -20.60 -24.59 -16.03
N ALA A 59 -21.45 -25.27 -15.25
CA ALA A 59 -21.03 -26.10 -14.12
C ALA A 59 -20.15 -27.28 -14.58
N ARG A 60 -20.53 -27.95 -15.67
CA ARG A 60 -19.74 -29.07 -16.25
C ARG A 60 -18.37 -28.65 -16.77
N ARG A 61 -18.20 -27.39 -17.11
CA ARG A 61 -16.92 -26.80 -17.51
C ARG A 61 -16.06 -26.27 -16.35
N GLY A 62 -16.51 -26.52 -15.12
CA GLY A 62 -15.81 -26.04 -13.92
C GLY A 62 -15.98 -24.55 -13.63
N GLU A 63 -16.85 -23.86 -14.34
CA GLU A 63 -17.09 -22.42 -14.19
C GLU A 63 -17.61 -22.04 -12.81
N TRP A 64 -18.18 -22.97 -12.07
CA TRP A 64 -18.76 -22.77 -10.73
C TRP A 64 -17.85 -23.29 -9.59
N GLY A 65 -16.61 -23.66 -9.93
CA GLY A 65 -15.70 -24.30 -9.00
C GLY A 65 -15.96 -25.81 -8.84
N PRO A 66 -15.24 -26.47 -7.92
CA PRO A 66 -15.40 -27.90 -7.65
C PRO A 66 -16.81 -28.18 -7.07
N GLY A 67 -17.37 -29.30 -7.42
CA GLY A 67 -18.66 -29.78 -6.90
C GLY A 67 -19.53 -30.45 -7.94
N ASP A 68 -20.68 -30.96 -7.50
CA ASP A 68 -21.68 -31.55 -8.39
C ASP A 68 -22.39 -30.49 -9.23
N PRO A 69 -22.38 -30.61 -10.57
CA PRO A 69 -23.08 -29.69 -11.45
C PRO A 69 -24.55 -29.49 -11.13
N GLU A 70 -25.27 -30.55 -10.70
CA GLU A 70 -26.71 -30.44 -10.37
C GLU A 70 -26.92 -29.70 -9.04
N ALA A 71 -26.00 -29.82 -8.08
CA ALA A 71 -26.03 -29.01 -6.86
C ALA A 71 -25.84 -27.52 -7.17
N HIS A 72 -24.95 -27.19 -8.09
CA HIS A 72 -24.78 -25.81 -8.58
C HIS A 72 -26.03 -25.27 -9.27
N VAL A 73 -26.69 -26.09 -10.12
CA VAL A 73 -27.94 -25.74 -10.78
C VAL A 73 -29.02 -25.46 -9.73
N ALA A 74 -29.26 -26.41 -8.80
CA ALA A 74 -30.29 -26.29 -7.77
C ALA A 74 -30.08 -25.03 -6.91
N LYS A 75 -28.84 -24.75 -6.47
CA LYS A 75 -28.52 -23.56 -5.69
C LYS A 75 -28.84 -22.28 -6.46
N ARG A 76 -28.46 -22.22 -7.74
CA ARG A 76 -28.68 -21.04 -8.58
C ARG A 76 -30.14 -20.80 -8.91
N ILE A 77 -30.87 -21.85 -9.29
CA ILE A 77 -32.32 -21.78 -9.51
C ILE A 77 -33.03 -21.32 -8.25
N GLY A 78 -32.65 -21.85 -7.07
CA GLY A 78 -33.22 -21.42 -5.79
C GLY A 78 -33.00 -19.93 -5.50
N HIS A 79 -31.89 -19.35 -5.91
CA HIS A 79 -31.69 -17.90 -5.79
C HIS A 79 -32.62 -17.10 -6.74
N LEU A 80 -32.72 -17.51 -7.99
CA LEU A 80 -33.57 -16.84 -8.97
C LEU A 80 -35.06 -16.92 -8.59
N THR A 81 -35.49 -18.05 -8.04
CA THR A 81 -36.87 -18.26 -7.60
C THR A 81 -37.25 -17.40 -6.39
N ARG A 82 -36.30 -17.06 -5.51
CA ARG A 82 -36.57 -16.18 -4.36
C ARG A 82 -36.78 -14.71 -4.75
N ALA A 83 -36.56 -14.36 -5.99
CA ALA A 83 -36.71 -13.00 -6.53
C ALA A 83 -36.03 -11.90 -5.68
N THR A 84 -34.86 -12.20 -5.12
CA THR A 84 -34.07 -11.23 -4.36
C THR A 84 -32.90 -10.76 -5.17
N PRO A 85 -32.55 -9.45 -5.15
CA PRO A 85 -31.33 -8.94 -5.78
C PRO A 85 -30.09 -9.65 -5.26
N TYR A 86 -29.10 -9.85 -6.10
CA TYR A 86 -27.84 -10.44 -5.72
C TYR A 86 -26.67 -9.80 -6.45
N ALA A 87 -25.52 -9.76 -5.76
CA ALA A 87 -24.23 -9.40 -6.34
C ALA A 87 -23.16 -10.31 -5.76
N PHE A 88 -22.34 -10.92 -6.62
CA PHE A 88 -21.20 -11.69 -6.18
C PHE A 88 -20.14 -11.77 -7.28
N GLN A 89 -18.91 -12.00 -6.88
CA GLN A 89 -17.78 -12.23 -7.78
C GLN A 89 -17.40 -13.70 -7.74
N ARG A 90 -16.93 -14.18 -8.88
CA ARG A 90 -16.51 -15.56 -9.06
C ARG A 90 -15.23 -15.61 -9.89
N GLU A 91 -14.25 -16.34 -9.40
CA GLU A 91 -13.09 -16.74 -10.19
C GLU A 91 -13.47 -17.93 -11.06
N ARG A 92 -13.10 -17.85 -12.32
CA ARG A 92 -13.35 -18.90 -13.31
C ARG A 92 -12.13 -19.80 -13.42
N SER A 93 -12.32 -20.96 -14.07
CA SER A 93 -11.25 -21.94 -14.30
C SER A 93 -10.08 -21.42 -15.13
N ASP A 94 -10.29 -20.38 -15.92
CA ASP A 94 -9.24 -19.67 -16.68
C ASP A 94 -8.53 -18.55 -15.91
N GLY A 95 -8.84 -18.38 -14.61
CA GLY A 95 -8.29 -17.33 -13.75
C GLY A 95 -8.91 -15.94 -13.96
N SER A 96 -9.92 -15.81 -14.81
CA SER A 96 -10.68 -14.57 -14.94
C SER A 96 -11.67 -14.41 -13.79
N VAL A 97 -11.97 -13.16 -13.41
CA VAL A 97 -12.93 -12.84 -12.34
C VAL A 97 -14.16 -12.20 -12.95
N LEU A 98 -15.31 -12.86 -12.78
CA LEU A 98 -16.58 -12.41 -13.29
C LEU A 98 -17.45 -11.89 -12.13
N GLU A 99 -17.86 -10.63 -12.19
CA GLU A 99 -18.88 -10.07 -11.32
C GLU A 99 -20.27 -10.31 -11.94
N MET A 100 -21.19 -10.83 -11.13
CA MET A 100 -22.58 -11.07 -11.54
C MET A 100 -23.50 -10.30 -10.61
N ARG A 101 -24.39 -9.51 -11.21
CA ARG A 101 -25.47 -8.81 -10.51
C ARG A 101 -26.80 -9.17 -11.14
N GLY A 102 -27.76 -9.54 -10.31
CA GLY A 102 -29.10 -9.86 -10.74
C GLY A 102 -30.14 -9.02 -10.02
N GLU A 103 -31.06 -8.50 -10.80
CA GLU A 103 -32.18 -7.69 -10.31
C GLU A 103 -33.49 -8.32 -10.77
N PRO A 104 -34.48 -8.48 -9.86
CA PRO A 104 -35.81 -8.97 -10.23
C PRO A 104 -36.55 -7.92 -11.08
N MET A 105 -37.34 -8.39 -12.05
CA MET A 105 -38.12 -7.51 -12.89
C MET A 105 -39.57 -7.35 -12.35
N PRO A 106 -40.16 -6.17 -12.52
CA PRO A 106 -41.61 -6.01 -12.33
C PRO A 106 -42.39 -6.99 -13.26
N GLY A 107 -43.24 -7.81 -12.68
CA GLY A 107 -43.97 -8.83 -13.42
C GLY A 107 -43.32 -10.21 -13.44
N GLY A 108 -42.21 -10.38 -12.75
CA GLY A 108 -41.46 -11.65 -12.62
C GLY A 108 -40.28 -11.75 -13.56
N GLY A 109 -39.39 -12.71 -13.24
CA GLY A 109 -38.15 -12.90 -13.98
C GLY A 109 -36.97 -12.05 -13.44
N PHE A 110 -35.83 -12.11 -14.13
CA PHE A 110 -34.59 -11.50 -13.70
C PHE A 110 -33.79 -10.89 -14.87
N VAL A 111 -33.18 -9.74 -14.61
CA VAL A 111 -32.07 -9.24 -15.43
C VAL A 111 -30.77 -9.55 -14.70
N THR A 112 -29.84 -10.22 -15.36
CA THR A 112 -28.49 -10.46 -14.81
C THR A 112 -27.45 -9.79 -15.69
N THR A 113 -26.58 -9.01 -15.07
CA THR A 113 -25.37 -8.43 -15.70
C THR A 113 -24.14 -9.23 -15.32
N TYR A 114 -23.22 -9.34 -16.26
CA TYR A 114 -21.94 -10.06 -16.13
C TYR A 114 -20.80 -9.11 -16.53
N THR A 115 -19.94 -8.79 -15.59
CA THR A 115 -18.82 -7.88 -15.82
C THR A 115 -17.50 -8.63 -15.58
N ASP A 116 -16.63 -8.65 -16.58
CA ASP A 116 -15.26 -9.11 -16.39
C ASP A 116 -14.49 -8.05 -15.59
N VAL A 117 -14.11 -8.39 -14.37
CA VAL A 117 -13.39 -7.50 -13.45
C VAL A 117 -11.95 -7.98 -13.21
N THR A 118 -11.44 -8.85 -14.08
CA THR A 118 -10.11 -9.46 -13.96
C THR A 118 -9.01 -8.42 -13.87
N ASP A 119 -8.97 -7.48 -14.80
CA ASP A 119 -7.94 -6.44 -14.82
C ASP A 119 -8.07 -5.50 -13.63
N TYR A 120 -9.28 -5.17 -13.23
CA TYR A 120 -9.51 -4.38 -12.01
C TYR A 120 -8.95 -5.10 -10.77
N LYS A 121 -9.20 -6.40 -10.64
CA LYS A 121 -8.70 -7.21 -9.52
C LYS A 121 -7.19 -7.37 -9.51
N ARG A 122 -6.58 -7.47 -10.68
CA ARG A 122 -5.11 -7.50 -10.81
C ARG A 122 -4.49 -6.19 -10.36
N VAL A 123 -5.04 -5.06 -10.81
CA VAL A 123 -4.55 -3.72 -10.41
C VAL A 123 -4.77 -3.48 -8.91
N GLU A 124 -5.95 -3.84 -8.37
CA GLU A 124 -6.25 -3.75 -6.95
C GLU A 124 -5.25 -4.53 -6.10
N SER A 125 -4.96 -5.78 -6.50
CA SER A 125 -4.00 -6.64 -5.81
C SER A 125 -2.57 -6.09 -5.87
N ALA A 126 -2.13 -5.65 -7.06
CA ALA A 126 -0.80 -5.07 -7.23
C ALA A 126 -0.63 -3.78 -6.43
N LEU A 127 -1.65 -2.91 -6.40
CA LEU A 127 -1.64 -1.69 -5.60
C LEU A 127 -1.54 -2.01 -4.10
N ARG A 128 -2.32 -2.98 -3.63
CA ARG A 128 -2.28 -3.42 -2.23
C ARG A 128 -0.90 -3.94 -1.84
N GLN A 129 -0.28 -4.75 -2.69
CA GLN A 129 1.06 -5.27 -2.46
C GLN A 129 2.09 -4.14 -2.41
N LEU A 130 2.04 -3.20 -3.37
CA LEU A 130 2.96 -2.05 -3.39
C LEU A 130 2.80 -1.18 -2.15
N THR A 131 1.58 -0.97 -1.67
CA THR A 131 1.32 -0.20 -0.45
C THR A 131 1.96 -0.88 0.76
N GLN A 132 1.82 -2.21 0.91
CA GLN A 132 2.43 -2.96 2.00
C GLN A 132 3.98 -2.91 1.94
N GLU A 133 4.56 -3.04 0.75
CA GLU A 133 6.01 -2.92 0.57
C GLU A 133 6.53 -1.51 0.95
N LEU A 134 5.76 -0.48 0.57
CA LEU A 134 6.11 0.90 0.89
C LEU A 134 6.04 1.18 2.38
N GLU A 135 4.98 0.73 3.05
CA GLU A 135 4.82 0.85 4.51
C GLU A 135 5.97 0.16 5.26
N ALA A 136 6.33 -1.06 4.87
CA ALA A 136 7.46 -1.77 5.46
C ALA A 136 8.79 -1.03 5.25
N ARG A 137 9.01 -0.46 4.06
CA ARG A 137 10.22 0.33 3.75
C ARG A 137 10.27 1.62 4.56
N VAL A 138 9.14 2.32 4.70
CA VAL A 138 9.05 3.53 5.52
C VAL A 138 9.37 3.22 6.98
N GLU A 139 8.81 2.15 7.54
CA GLU A 139 9.10 1.75 8.92
C GLU A 139 10.59 1.43 9.12
N THR A 140 11.19 0.65 8.23
CA THR A 140 12.63 0.35 8.29
C THR A 140 13.48 1.62 8.24
N ARG A 141 13.20 2.52 7.28
CA ARG A 141 13.94 3.78 7.16
C ARG A 141 13.76 4.70 8.36
N THR A 142 12.57 4.70 8.94
CA THR A 142 12.30 5.49 10.15
C THR A 142 13.11 4.98 11.34
N GLN A 143 13.25 3.68 11.50
CA GLN A 143 14.06 3.07 12.55
C GLN A 143 15.55 3.34 12.34
N GLU A 144 16.06 3.18 11.12
CA GLU A 144 17.46 3.51 10.76
C GLU A 144 17.78 4.97 11.05
N LEU A 145 16.89 5.88 10.65
CA LEU A 145 17.07 7.32 10.88
C LEU A 145 17.06 7.69 12.36
N ARG A 146 16.17 7.08 13.17
CA ARG A 146 16.15 7.27 14.62
C ARG A 146 17.45 6.79 15.27
N ALA A 147 17.94 5.63 14.89
CA ALA A 147 19.22 5.11 15.40
C ALA A 147 20.40 6.00 15.02
N ALA A 148 20.47 6.47 13.77
CA ALA A 148 21.52 7.38 13.32
C ALA A 148 21.49 8.72 14.04
N LEU A 149 20.28 9.27 14.28
CA LEU A 149 20.11 10.52 15.02
C LEU A 149 20.56 10.39 16.48
N GLU A 150 20.26 9.27 17.13
CA GLU A 150 20.69 9.02 18.51
C GLU A 150 22.21 8.86 18.60
N ALA A 151 22.84 8.13 17.68
CA ALA A 151 24.29 8.00 17.59
C ALA A 151 24.98 9.37 17.36
N GLN A 152 24.40 10.21 16.51
CA GLN A 152 24.90 11.56 16.27
C GLN A 152 24.81 12.44 17.51
N ARG A 153 23.69 12.39 18.26
CA ARG A 153 23.50 13.11 19.50
C ARG A 153 24.52 12.70 20.56
N GLN A 154 24.74 11.40 20.70
CA GLN A 154 25.70 10.85 21.64
C GLN A 154 27.13 11.32 21.29
N ALA A 155 27.54 11.20 20.04
CA ALA A 155 28.87 11.66 19.58
C ALA A 155 29.05 13.16 19.79
N LYS A 156 28.01 13.97 19.58
CA LYS A 156 28.05 15.41 19.86
C LYS A 156 28.26 15.70 21.35
N HIS A 157 27.53 15.02 22.23
CA HIS A 157 27.67 15.17 23.69
C HIS A 157 29.10 14.81 24.17
N GLU A 158 29.64 13.71 23.65
CA GLU A 158 31.02 13.30 23.96
C GLU A 158 32.05 14.31 23.50
N ALA A 159 31.89 14.85 22.28
CA ALA A 159 32.78 15.90 21.76
C ALA A 159 32.68 17.20 22.57
N GLU A 160 31.48 17.62 22.97
CA GLU A 160 31.28 18.80 23.79
C GLU A 160 31.92 18.63 25.20
N ALA A 161 31.72 17.45 25.82
CA ALA A 161 32.36 17.14 27.11
C ALA A 161 33.89 17.15 27.04
N ALA A 162 34.44 16.53 26.00
CA ALA A 162 35.88 16.54 25.76
C ALA A 162 36.42 17.95 25.55
N ASN A 163 35.72 18.79 24.78
CA ASN A 163 36.10 20.18 24.55
C ASN A 163 36.06 21.03 25.83
N GLN A 164 35.01 20.86 26.65
CA GLN A 164 34.93 21.53 27.95
C GLN A 164 36.06 21.11 28.90
N SER A 165 36.40 19.80 28.94
CA SER A 165 37.54 19.30 29.72
C SER A 165 38.84 19.89 29.28
N LYS A 166 39.11 19.96 27.96
CA LYS A 166 40.27 20.59 27.37
C LYS A 166 40.39 22.08 27.75
N THR A 167 39.28 22.80 27.67
CA THR A 167 39.22 24.22 28.02
C THR A 167 39.55 24.45 29.52
N ARG A 168 38.98 23.63 30.41
CA ARG A 168 39.29 23.68 31.84
C ARG A 168 40.77 23.37 32.13
N PHE A 169 41.31 22.34 31.48
CA PHE A 169 42.70 21.97 31.64
C PHE A 169 43.63 23.09 31.21
N VAL A 170 43.42 23.72 30.04
CA VAL A 170 44.21 24.84 29.56
C VAL A 170 44.14 26.03 30.49
N ALA A 171 42.93 26.36 31.02
CA ALA A 171 42.76 27.46 31.96
C ALA A 171 43.52 27.22 33.29
N ALA A 172 43.42 26.00 33.84
CA ALA A 172 44.15 25.62 35.05
C ALA A 172 45.67 25.65 34.85
N ALA A 173 46.16 25.05 33.79
CA ALA A 173 47.57 25.05 33.48
C ALA A 173 48.14 26.46 33.26
N SER A 174 47.39 27.33 32.60
CA SER A 174 47.78 28.74 32.42
C SER A 174 47.86 29.49 33.76
N HIS A 175 46.92 29.27 34.63
CA HIS A 175 46.95 29.86 35.98
C HIS A 175 48.14 29.40 36.79
N ASP A 176 48.41 28.09 36.81
CA ASP A 176 49.48 27.48 37.57
C ASP A 176 50.88 27.86 37.05
N LEU A 177 51.02 28.16 35.76
CA LEU A 177 52.22 28.66 35.14
C LEU A 177 52.43 30.17 35.39
N LEU A 178 51.37 30.96 35.34
CA LEU A 178 51.44 32.40 35.52
C LEU A 178 51.75 32.81 36.96
N GLN A 179 51.28 32.05 37.99
CA GLN A 179 51.52 32.33 39.38
C GLN A 179 53.03 32.38 39.73
N PRO A 180 53.83 31.32 39.47
CA PRO A 180 55.28 31.36 39.80
C PRO A 180 56.01 32.38 38.97
N LEU A 181 55.65 32.59 37.70
CA LEU A 181 56.29 33.64 36.87
C LEU A 181 56.00 35.04 37.42
N ASN A 182 54.80 35.34 37.85
CA ASN A 182 54.49 36.61 38.47
C ASN A 182 55.19 36.79 39.83
N ALA A 183 55.34 35.73 40.64
CA ALA A 183 56.09 35.75 41.88
C ALA A 183 57.58 36.01 41.57
N ALA A 184 58.20 35.31 40.63
CA ALA A 184 59.57 35.53 40.21
C ALA A 184 59.83 36.97 39.73
N ARG A 185 58.84 37.49 38.90
CA ARG A 185 58.92 38.86 38.43
C ARG A 185 58.86 39.89 39.57
N LEU A 186 57.99 39.68 40.57
CA LEU A 186 57.84 40.54 41.76
C LEU A 186 59.14 40.48 42.60
N PHE A 187 59.68 39.27 42.84
CA PHE A 187 61.00 39.13 43.54
C PHE A 187 62.12 39.82 42.80
N SER A 188 62.26 39.67 41.51
CA SER A 188 63.25 40.33 40.68
C SER A 188 63.08 41.88 40.77
N SER A 189 61.90 42.38 40.67
CA SER A 189 61.56 43.80 40.80
C SER A 189 61.94 44.36 42.23
N ALA A 190 61.56 43.58 43.25
CA ALA A 190 61.88 43.96 44.64
C ALA A 190 63.42 43.98 44.92
N LEU A 191 64.15 43.04 44.33
CA LEU A 191 65.65 43.03 44.41
C LEU A 191 66.23 44.24 43.72
N ARG A 192 65.69 44.65 42.57
CA ARG A 192 66.20 45.88 41.85
C ARG A 192 65.88 47.18 42.61
N ALA A 193 64.81 47.20 43.41
CA ALA A 193 64.34 48.36 44.14
C ALA A 193 65.03 48.56 45.53
N ARG A 194 65.92 47.65 45.95
CA ARG A 194 66.63 47.79 47.22
C ARG A 194 67.85 48.77 47.06
N PRO A 195 67.92 49.88 47.77
CA PRO A 195 69.10 50.74 47.74
C PRO A 195 70.25 50.05 48.53
N GLY A 196 71.37 49.82 47.81
CA GLY A 196 72.61 49.29 48.44
C GLY A 196 73.14 47.97 47.85
N LEU A 197 72.59 47.47 46.76
CA LEU A 197 73.13 46.34 46.02
C LEU A 197 73.79 46.82 44.72
N ASP A 198 74.68 47.82 44.85
CA ASP A 198 75.49 48.24 43.72
C ASP A 198 76.72 47.36 43.65
N GLY A 199 76.85 46.57 42.55
CA GLY A 199 78.10 46.06 42.10
C GLY A 199 78.07 44.62 41.51
N GLU A 200 77.57 43.58 42.15
CA GLU A 200 77.78 42.21 41.61
C GLU A 200 76.45 41.40 41.39
N VAL A 201 75.36 41.78 42.02
CA VAL A 201 74.13 41.06 41.92
C VAL A 201 73.23 41.59 40.79
N GLY A 202 73.47 42.82 40.33
CA GLY A 202 72.80 43.44 39.20
C GLY A 202 73.04 42.74 37.86
N THR A 203 74.24 42.19 37.64
CA THR A 203 74.60 41.50 36.39
C THR A 203 74.17 40.07 36.32
N LEU A 204 73.81 39.42 37.44
CA LEU A 204 73.22 38.05 37.48
C LEU A 204 71.74 38.00 37.22
N ALA A 205 71.03 39.14 37.33
CA ALA A 205 69.58 39.21 37.09
C ALA A 205 69.21 39.51 35.61
N GLU A 206 70.24 39.81 34.74
CA GLU A 206 70.02 40.06 33.31
C GLU A 206 70.38 38.86 32.39
N ARG A 207 70.87 37.76 32.93
CA ARG A 207 71.06 36.49 32.20
C ARG A 207 69.97 35.47 32.53
#